data_25c20cfc6f6ee5fe535c9966d391d33c
#
_entry.id   25c20cfc6f6ee5fe535c9966d391d33c
#
_cell.length_a   1.000
_cell.length_b   1.000
_cell.length_c   1.000
_cell.angle_alpha   90.00
_cell.angle_beta   90.00
_cell.angle_gamma   90.00
#
_symmetry.space_group_name_H-M   'P 1'
#
loop_
_entity.id
_entity.type
_entity.pdbx_description
1 polymer ?
#
loop_
_entity_poly.entity_id
_entity_poly.type
_entity_poly.pdbx_seq_one_letter_code
_entity_poly.pdbx_strand_id
1 'polypeptide(L)'
;MVKFISAGPGDPELITVKGMKALQEADVVLYTGSLIPKEVLSWCKEECLIENSADMSYEDIFAFIKEHHHKKFVRLHTGDASLFSTVAKQVEFLESEGIEYKVVPGVTAAFAAAASVGVEYTIPGVSQTLIISRVEGRTPNPEKLEQLLSNKNSSFAFYLSIKLIDKLKKTAYNLGYKKETPCFVVERASWPDEKIYKGTIDDIAEKVAHIKGVALIMFGEFLTQQATVESHLYAKKYKQEGEKKSKSLDKQ
;
A
#
# COMPACT_ATOMS: atom_id res chain seq x y z
N MET A 1 -26.25 -3.60 -3.02
CA MET A 1 -24.85 -3.69 -3.54
C MET A 1 -23.89 -3.12 -2.52
N VAL A 2 -22.88 -3.87 -2.10
CA VAL A 2 -21.82 -3.45 -1.17
C VAL A 2 -20.65 -2.81 -1.96
N LYS A 3 -20.19 -1.62 -1.54
CA LYS A 3 -19.00 -0.98 -2.13
C LYS A 3 -17.83 -1.10 -1.16
N PHE A 4 -16.77 -1.82 -1.54
CA PHE A 4 -15.48 -1.76 -0.85
C PHE A 4 -14.75 -0.52 -1.31
N ILE A 5 -14.47 0.41 -0.41
CA ILE A 5 -13.81 1.67 -0.71
C ILE A 5 -12.46 1.71 -0.02
N SER A 6 -11.43 2.04 -0.77
CA SER A 6 -10.08 2.29 -0.28
C SER A 6 -9.97 3.73 0.21
N ALA A 7 -9.70 3.93 1.50
CA ALA A 7 -9.67 5.25 2.14
C ALA A 7 -8.38 6.05 1.87
N GLY A 8 -7.37 5.41 1.30
CA GLY A 8 -6.03 5.96 1.26
C GLY A 8 -5.21 5.69 2.53
N PRO A 9 -3.94 6.12 2.58
CA PRO A 9 -2.99 5.72 3.64
C PRO A 9 -3.08 6.57 4.92
N GLY A 10 -3.70 7.75 4.86
CA GLY A 10 -3.78 8.67 6.00
C GLY A 10 -4.41 10.01 5.66
N ASP A 11 -3.86 10.73 4.68
CA ASP A 11 -4.41 11.98 4.19
C ASP A 11 -5.80 11.75 3.57
N PRO A 12 -6.88 12.42 4.05
CA PRO A 12 -8.21 12.29 3.50
C PRO A 12 -8.31 12.71 2.03
N GLU A 13 -7.43 13.56 1.53
CA GLU A 13 -7.40 13.98 0.12
C GLU A 13 -6.81 12.90 -0.81
N LEU A 14 -6.18 11.87 -0.25
CA LEU A 14 -5.69 10.72 -1.03
C LEU A 14 -6.76 9.64 -1.28
N ILE A 15 -7.98 9.86 -0.83
CA ILE A 15 -9.12 9.06 -1.29
C ILE A 15 -9.40 9.37 -2.76
N THR A 16 -9.80 8.37 -3.54
CA THR A 16 -10.22 8.64 -4.93
C THR A 16 -11.52 9.42 -4.95
N VAL A 17 -11.71 10.25 -5.98
CA VAL A 17 -13.00 10.95 -6.21
C VAL A 17 -14.18 9.99 -6.20
N LYS A 18 -13.99 8.76 -6.71
CA LYS A 18 -15.01 7.72 -6.71
C LYS A 18 -15.31 7.20 -5.29
N GLY A 19 -14.28 7.08 -4.46
CA GLY A 19 -14.42 6.71 -3.05
C GLY A 19 -15.15 7.78 -2.26
N MET A 20 -14.74 9.04 -2.39
CA MET A 20 -15.37 10.19 -1.76
C MET A 20 -16.87 10.27 -2.09
N LYS A 21 -17.23 10.21 -3.40
CA LYS A 21 -18.63 10.22 -3.83
C LYS A 21 -19.43 9.06 -3.25
N ALA A 22 -18.81 7.88 -3.12
CA ALA A 22 -19.48 6.74 -2.51
C ALA A 22 -19.77 6.96 -1.01
N LEU A 23 -18.87 7.62 -0.27
CA LEU A 23 -19.10 8.01 1.12
C LEU A 23 -20.21 9.07 1.25
N GLN A 24 -20.21 10.09 0.38
CA GLN A 24 -21.24 11.13 0.36
C GLN A 24 -22.66 10.58 0.12
N GLU A 25 -22.77 9.50 -0.63
CA GLU A 25 -24.04 8.83 -0.94
C GLU A 25 -24.40 7.72 0.06
N ALA A 26 -23.49 7.33 0.93
CA ALA A 26 -23.67 6.16 1.80
C ALA A 26 -24.79 6.36 2.82
N ASP A 27 -25.60 5.32 3.01
CA ASP A 27 -26.54 5.21 4.12
C ASP A 27 -25.90 4.49 5.31
N VAL A 28 -24.93 3.59 5.03
CA VAL A 28 -24.21 2.81 6.02
C VAL A 28 -22.74 2.73 5.65
N VAL A 29 -21.85 3.00 6.59
CA VAL A 29 -20.40 2.85 6.47
C VAL A 29 -19.90 1.95 7.58
N LEU A 30 -19.29 0.82 7.21
CA LEU A 30 -18.56 -0.05 8.13
C LEU A 30 -17.06 0.12 7.87
N TYR A 31 -16.29 0.68 8.82
CA TYR A 31 -14.88 0.99 8.62
C TYR A 31 -13.93 0.17 9.51
N THR A 32 -12.63 0.07 9.13
CA THR A 32 -11.64 -0.85 9.74
C THR A 32 -10.88 -0.27 10.93
N GLY A 33 -11.50 0.64 11.71
CA GLY A 33 -10.93 1.10 12.96
C GLY A 33 -9.93 2.26 12.84
N SER A 34 -8.99 2.34 13.79
CA SER A 34 -8.10 3.48 14.04
C SER A 34 -7.11 3.81 12.91
N LEU A 35 -6.99 2.96 11.90
CA LEU A 35 -6.16 3.21 10.72
C LEU A 35 -6.85 4.09 9.67
N ILE A 36 -8.12 4.43 9.89
CA ILE A 36 -8.87 5.37 9.07
C ILE A 36 -9.01 6.67 9.84
N PRO A 37 -8.47 7.79 9.33
CA PRO A 37 -8.65 9.09 9.94
C PRO A 37 -10.12 9.48 10.02
N LYS A 38 -10.51 10.13 11.10
CA LYS A 38 -11.89 10.62 11.27
C LYS A 38 -12.29 11.63 10.19
N GLU A 39 -11.33 12.34 9.66
CA GLU A 39 -11.48 13.30 8.57
C GLU A 39 -12.00 12.63 7.28
N VAL A 40 -11.64 11.37 7.02
CA VAL A 40 -12.21 10.60 5.91
C VAL A 40 -13.70 10.32 6.10
N LEU A 41 -14.13 10.11 7.36
CA LEU A 41 -15.53 9.88 7.68
C LEU A 41 -16.37 11.16 7.58
N SER A 42 -15.75 12.34 7.60
CA SER A 42 -16.46 13.61 7.40
C SER A 42 -17.07 13.80 6.00
N TRP A 43 -16.66 12.96 5.03
CA TRP A 43 -17.32 12.92 3.72
C TRP A 43 -18.72 12.28 3.76
N CYS A 44 -19.06 11.57 4.84
CA CYS A 44 -20.38 10.96 4.97
C CYS A 44 -21.45 12.04 5.27
N LYS A 45 -22.67 11.80 4.83
CA LYS A 45 -23.82 12.64 5.22
C LYS A 45 -24.16 12.46 6.70
N GLU A 46 -24.85 13.43 7.29
CA GLU A 46 -25.14 13.46 8.73
C GLU A 46 -25.95 12.24 9.21
N GLU A 47 -26.88 11.76 8.40
CA GLU A 47 -27.76 10.63 8.72
C GLU A 47 -27.11 9.27 8.44
N CYS A 48 -25.86 9.22 8.01
CA CYS A 48 -25.15 7.97 7.71
C CYS A 48 -24.88 7.19 8.99
N LEU A 49 -25.29 5.92 9.02
CA LEU A 49 -24.90 4.99 10.08
C LEU A 49 -23.42 4.63 9.90
N ILE A 50 -22.57 5.06 10.82
CA ILE A 50 -21.11 4.79 10.77
C ILE A 50 -20.74 3.85 11.90
N GLU A 51 -20.25 2.65 11.56
CA GLU A 51 -19.90 1.61 12.52
C GLU A 51 -18.43 1.19 12.39
N ASN A 52 -17.79 0.92 13.53
CA ASN A 52 -16.39 0.52 13.61
C ASN A 52 -16.28 -0.99 13.77
N SER A 53 -15.57 -1.64 12.86
CA SER A 53 -15.37 -3.10 12.89
C SER A 53 -14.08 -3.56 13.57
N ALA A 54 -13.37 -2.69 14.32
CA ALA A 54 -12.09 -3.03 14.92
C ALA A 54 -12.16 -4.24 15.87
N ASP A 55 -13.27 -4.37 16.61
CA ASP A 55 -13.49 -5.43 17.60
C ASP A 55 -14.48 -6.50 17.11
N MET A 56 -14.91 -6.44 15.85
CA MET A 56 -15.84 -7.41 15.26
C MET A 56 -15.11 -8.65 14.76
N SER A 57 -15.72 -9.81 15.01
CA SER A 57 -15.36 -11.07 14.33
C SER A 57 -15.80 -11.05 12.86
N TYR A 58 -15.41 -12.05 12.07
CA TYR A 58 -15.94 -12.18 10.71
C TYR A 58 -17.45 -12.44 10.71
N GLU A 59 -17.92 -13.21 11.68
CA GLU A 59 -19.35 -13.52 11.87
C GLU A 59 -20.15 -12.23 12.13
N ASP A 60 -19.64 -11.34 12.98
CA ASP A 60 -20.28 -10.05 13.26
C ASP A 60 -20.31 -9.15 12.02
N ILE A 61 -19.19 -9.06 11.30
CA ILE A 61 -19.09 -8.29 10.04
C ILE A 61 -20.10 -8.83 9.01
N PHE A 62 -20.19 -10.15 8.86
CA PHE A 62 -21.12 -10.78 7.91
C PHE A 62 -22.58 -10.59 8.30
N ALA A 63 -22.90 -10.70 9.59
CA ALA A 63 -24.24 -10.40 10.11
C ALA A 63 -24.62 -8.94 9.85
N PHE A 64 -23.72 -8.00 10.12
CA PHE A 64 -23.93 -6.58 9.85
C PHE A 64 -24.13 -6.27 8.37
N ILE A 65 -23.36 -6.92 7.49
CA ILE A 65 -23.54 -6.79 6.03
C ILE A 65 -24.91 -7.34 5.62
N LYS A 66 -25.30 -8.52 6.08
CA LYS A 66 -26.63 -9.12 5.79
C LYS A 66 -27.78 -8.20 6.19
N GLU A 67 -27.67 -7.58 7.33
CA GLU A 67 -28.72 -6.67 7.82
C GLU A 67 -28.86 -5.41 6.96
N HIS A 68 -27.73 -4.90 6.41
CA HIS A 68 -27.70 -3.57 5.81
C HIS A 68 -27.41 -3.52 4.30
N HIS A 69 -27.06 -4.64 3.61
CA HIS A 69 -26.63 -4.63 2.20
C HIS A 69 -27.69 -4.09 1.21
N HIS A 70 -28.96 -4.04 1.60
CA HIS A 70 -30.04 -3.47 0.81
C HIS A 70 -29.99 -1.93 0.72
N LYS A 71 -29.24 -1.27 1.62
CA LYS A 71 -28.95 0.18 1.61
C LYS A 71 -27.73 0.49 0.74
N LYS A 72 -27.40 1.77 0.57
CA LYS A 72 -26.12 2.20 -0.01
C LYS A 72 -25.01 1.94 0.99
N PHE A 73 -24.47 0.73 0.96
CA PHE A 73 -23.52 0.21 1.94
C PHE A 73 -22.08 0.40 1.47
N VAL A 74 -21.25 1.01 2.29
CA VAL A 74 -19.81 1.16 2.09
C VAL A 74 -19.05 0.36 3.14
N ARG A 75 -18.16 -0.53 2.68
CA ARG A 75 -17.12 -1.14 3.48
C ARG A 75 -15.81 -0.37 3.26
N LEU A 76 -15.39 0.42 4.24
CA LEU A 76 -14.23 1.31 4.12
C LEU A 76 -12.98 0.65 4.68
N HIS A 77 -11.93 0.54 3.85
CA HIS A 77 -10.63 -0.05 4.17
C HIS A 77 -9.53 1.00 4.14
N THR A 78 -8.53 0.87 5.02
CA THR A 78 -7.33 1.70 4.98
C THR A 78 -6.44 1.37 3.78
N GLY A 79 -5.69 2.34 3.27
CA GLY A 79 -4.80 2.18 2.13
C GLY A 79 -5.55 1.80 0.86
N ASP A 80 -5.10 0.73 0.20
CA ASP A 80 -5.79 0.09 -0.90
C ASP A 80 -6.37 -1.26 -0.45
N ALA A 81 -7.63 -1.51 -0.79
CA ALA A 81 -8.37 -2.70 -0.39
C ALA A 81 -7.78 -4.02 -0.94
N SER A 82 -6.92 -3.97 -1.94
CA SER A 82 -6.27 -5.16 -2.50
C SER A 82 -5.02 -5.60 -1.73
N LEU A 83 -4.51 -4.78 -0.77
CA LEU A 83 -3.30 -5.07 -0.02
C LEU A 83 -3.56 -5.22 1.48
N PHE A 84 -3.33 -6.42 2.04
CA PHE A 84 -3.42 -6.75 3.47
C PHE A 84 -4.74 -6.34 4.15
N SER A 85 -5.84 -6.34 3.41
CA SER A 85 -7.13 -5.77 3.83
C SER A 85 -8.21 -6.79 4.18
N THR A 86 -7.98 -8.09 4.00
CA THR A 86 -8.97 -9.16 4.22
C THR A 86 -10.21 -9.11 3.31
N VAL A 87 -10.19 -8.33 2.23
CA VAL A 87 -11.31 -8.21 1.28
C VAL A 87 -11.68 -9.55 0.65
N ALA A 88 -10.70 -10.40 0.33
CA ALA A 88 -10.96 -11.68 -0.34
C ALA A 88 -11.98 -12.53 0.41
N LYS A 89 -11.86 -12.66 1.74
CA LYS A 89 -12.82 -13.43 2.56
C LYS A 89 -14.21 -12.81 2.63
N GLN A 90 -14.29 -11.48 2.59
CA GLN A 90 -15.56 -10.76 2.58
C GLN A 90 -16.25 -10.89 1.20
N VAL A 91 -15.48 -10.87 0.12
CA VAL A 91 -15.98 -11.11 -1.24
C VAL A 91 -16.52 -12.53 -1.38
N GLU A 92 -15.78 -13.54 -0.93
CA GLU A 92 -16.23 -14.95 -0.92
C GLU A 92 -17.59 -15.10 -0.20
N PHE A 93 -17.75 -14.43 0.94
CA PHE A 93 -19.03 -14.41 1.66
C PHE A 93 -20.14 -13.74 0.83
N LEU A 94 -19.90 -12.57 0.24
CA LEU A 94 -20.92 -11.87 -0.56
C LEU A 94 -21.35 -12.70 -1.78
N GLU A 95 -20.41 -13.37 -2.44
CA GLU A 95 -20.68 -14.28 -3.56
C GLU A 95 -21.55 -15.47 -3.12
N SER A 96 -21.27 -16.07 -1.97
CA SER A 96 -22.06 -17.18 -1.42
C SER A 96 -23.49 -16.78 -1.07
N GLU A 97 -23.72 -15.52 -0.72
CA GLU A 97 -25.04 -14.97 -0.39
C GLU A 97 -25.75 -14.31 -1.59
N GLY A 98 -25.12 -14.29 -2.78
CA GLY A 98 -25.66 -13.65 -3.96
C GLY A 98 -25.76 -12.13 -3.85
N ILE A 99 -24.91 -11.50 -3.00
CA ILE A 99 -24.89 -10.07 -2.76
C ILE A 99 -23.92 -9.39 -3.72
N GLU A 100 -24.42 -8.49 -4.56
CA GLU A 100 -23.57 -7.73 -5.48
C GLU A 100 -22.59 -6.82 -4.73
N TYR A 101 -21.36 -6.73 -5.25
CA TYR A 101 -20.33 -5.87 -4.70
C TYR A 101 -19.50 -5.17 -5.78
N LYS A 102 -18.78 -4.12 -5.37
CA LYS A 102 -17.80 -3.40 -6.19
C LYS A 102 -16.62 -2.96 -5.34
N VAL A 103 -15.40 -3.13 -5.86
CA VAL A 103 -14.17 -2.63 -5.24
C VAL A 103 -13.73 -1.35 -5.93
N VAL A 104 -13.42 -0.31 -5.15
CA VAL A 104 -12.86 0.96 -5.61
C VAL A 104 -11.43 1.06 -5.09
N PRO A 105 -10.43 1.11 -5.98
CA PRO A 105 -9.02 1.16 -5.58
C PRO A 105 -8.67 2.48 -4.89
N GLY A 106 -7.51 2.51 -4.25
CA GLY A 106 -6.99 3.69 -3.58
C GLY A 106 -5.47 3.77 -3.60
N VAL A 107 -4.92 4.73 -2.85
CA VAL A 107 -3.48 4.89 -2.67
C VAL A 107 -3.03 4.02 -1.51
N THR A 108 -2.08 3.14 -1.77
CA THR A 108 -1.47 2.32 -0.71
C THR A 108 -0.32 3.03 -0.02
N ALA A 109 -0.04 2.69 1.24
CA ALA A 109 1.02 3.30 2.05
C ALA A 109 2.41 3.21 1.39
N ALA A 110 2.70 2.18 0.59
CA ALA A 110 3.98 2.09 -0.13
C ALA A 110 4.19 3.26 -1.08
N PHE A 111 3.17 3.64 -1.84
CA PHE A 111 3.28 4.73 -2.80
C PHE A 111 3.22 6.10 -2.13
N ALA A 112 2.45 6.25 -1.07
CA ALA A 112 2.48 7.47 -0.27
C ALA A 112 3.86 7.69 0.38
N ALA A 113 4.46 6.65 0.96
CA ALA A 113 5.80 6.73 1.55
C ALA A 113 6.88 7.07 0.49
N ALA A 114 6.78 6.50 -0.71
CA ALA A 114 7.71 6.85 -1.80
C ALA A 114 7.57 8.33 -2.20
N ALA A 115 6.34 8.84 -2.28
CA ALA A 115 6.07 10.26 -2.54
C ALA A 115 6.64 11.18 -1.45
N SER A 116 6.43 10.84 -0.17
CA SER A 116 6.95 11.59 0.97
C SER A 116 8.49 11.63 1.02
N VAL A 117 9.13 10.53 0.63
CA VAL A 117 10.60 10.44 0.55
C VAL A 117 11.15 11.09 -0.72
N GLY A 118 10.34 11.20 -1.78
CA GLY A 118 10.75 11.72 -3.09
C GLY A 118 11.53 10.69 -3.91
N VAL A 119 11.14 9.42 -3.90
CA VAL A 119 11.82 8.32 -4.61
C VAL A 119 10.89 7.58 -5.55
N GLU A 120 11.48 6.97 -6.56
CA GLU A 120 10.80 6.03 -7.47
C GLU A 120 11.30 4.60 -7.19
N TYR A 121 10.39 3.63 -7.08
CA TYR A 121 10.78 2.24 -6.88
C TYR A 121 11.47 1.61 -8.10
N THR A 122 11.16 2.08 -9.30
CA THR A 122 11.57 1.47 -10.57
C THR A 122 12.55 2.34 -11.34
N ILE A 123 13.67 2.67 -10.71
CA ILE A 123 14.72 3.53 -11.29
C ILE A 123 15.50 2.77 -12.37
N PRO A 124 15.58 3.27 -13.62
CA PRO A 124 16.37 2.66 -14.67
C PRO A 124 17.84 2.47 -14.29
N GLY A 125 18.35 1.25 -14.49
CA GLY A 125 19.72 0.89 -14.12
C GLY A 125 19.94 0.54 -12.66
N VAL A 126 18.94 0.75 -11.79
CA VAL A 126 19.00 0.42 -10.34
C VAL A 126 18.07 -0.73 -10.00
N SER A 127 16.78 -0.56 -10.21
CA SER A 127 15.75 -1.56 -9.95
C SER A 127 14.58 -1.39 -10.92
N GLN A 128 14.03 -2.51 -11.41
CA GLN A 128 12.80 -2.52 -12.21
C GLN A 128 11.74 -3.43 -11.58
N THR A 129 11.97 -3.84 -10.33
CA THR A 129 11.07 -4.75 -9.60
C THR A 129 10.77 -4.18 -8.23
N LEU A 130 9.50 -4.06 -7.90
CA LEU A 130 9.03 -3.74 -6.55
C LEU A 130 8.44 -4.99 -5.91
N ILE A 131 8.99 -5.39 -4.76
CA ILE A 131 8.45 -6.46 -3.91
C ILE A 131 7.74 -5.83 -2.73
N ILE A 132 6.42 -5.98 -2.71
CA ILE A 132 5.58 -5.60 -1.57
C ILE A 132 5.29 -6.86 -0.76
N SER A 133 5.69 -6.88 0.49
CA SER A 133 5.51 -8.03 1.36
C SER A 133 5.45 -7.63 2.82
N ARG A 134 5.50 -8.62 3.69
CA ARG A 134 5.72 -8.46 5.14
C ARG A 134 6.80 -9.43 5.59
N VAL A 135 7.52 -9.08 6.62
CA VAL A 135 8.42 -10.03 7.29
C VAL A 135 7.57 -11.05 8.04
N GLU A 136 7.83 -12.32 7.84
CA GLU A 136 7.11 -13.39 8.51
C GLU A 136 7.27 -13.32 10.03
N GLY A 137 6.16 -13.39 10.75
CA GLY A 137 6.10 -13.32 12.20
C GLY A 137 5.00 -14.24 12.74
N ARG A 138 4.10 -13.67 13.56
CA ARG A 138 2.96 -14.40 14.14
C ARG A 138 2.05 -15.01 13.07
N THR A 139 1.80 -14.29 11.96
CA THR A 139 1.04 -14.78 10.82
C THR A 139 2.00 -15.42 9.83
N PRO A 140 1.79 -16.68 9.41
CA PRO A 140 2.61 -17.33 8.41
C PRO A 140 2.66 -16.53 7.09
N ASN A 141 3.80 -16.58 6.42
CA ASN A 141 3.98 -16.05 5.07
C ASN A 141 4.41 -17.23 4.18
N PRO A 142 3.76 -17.46 3.03
CA PRO A 142 4.14 -18.53 2.10
C PRO A 142 5.60 -18.40 1.65
N GLU A 143 6.03 -17.17 1.34
CA GLU A 143 7.40 -16.86 0.96
C GLU A 143 8.24 -16.54 2.19
N LYS A 144 9.39 -17.18 2.29
CA LYS A 144 10.39 -16.85 3.32
C LYS A 144 11.10 -15.55 2.99
N LEU A 145 11.47 -14.79 4.01
CA LEU A 145 12.20 -13.53 3.86
C LEU A 145 13.50 -13.71 3.05
N GLU A 146 14.20 -14.83 3.23
CA GLU A 146 15.41 -15.18 2.46
C GLU A 146 15.14 -15.28 0.96
N GLN A 147 13.99 -15.84 0.57
CA GLN A 147 13.61 -15.97 -0.84
C GLN A 147 13.31 -14.58 -1.45
N LEU A 148 12.59 -13.75 -0.73
CA LEU A 148 12.30 -12.37 -1.18
C LEU A 148 13.58 -11.57 -1.35
N LEU A 149 14.46 -11.56 -0.34
CA LEU A 149 15.71 -10.80 -0.35
C LEU A 149 16.78 -11.37 -1.28
N SER A 150 16.64 -12.60 -1.80
CA SER A 150 17.57 -13.13 -2.81
C SER A 150 17.54 -12.32 -4.12
N ASN A 151 16.46 -11.60 -4.39
CA ASN A 151 16.34 -10.68 -5.53
C ASN A 151 17.02 -9.33 -5.24
N LYS A 152 18.34 -9.30 -5.09
CA LYS A 152 19.12 -8.14 -4.61
C LYS A 152 18.93 -6.84 -5.40
N ASN A 153 18.52 -6.93 -6.65
CA ASN A 153 18.28 -5.77 -7.52
C ASN A 153 16.82 -5.28 -7.47
N SER A 154 16.05 -5.72 -6.47
CA SER A 154 14.67 -5.28 -6.28
C SER A 154 14.58 -4.14 -5.26
N SER A 155 13.55 -3.34 -5.40
CA SER A 155 13.06 -2.42 -4.38
C SER A 155 12.08 -3.14 -3.47
N PHE A 156 12.16 -2.90 -2.16
CA PHE A 156 11.30 -3.58 -1.20
C PHE A 156 10.46 -2.59 -0.40
N ALA A 157 9.20 -2.95 -0.16
CA ALA A 157 8.29 -2.28 0.75
C ALA A 157 7.67 -3.30 1.72
N PHE A 158 8.05 -3.27 3.00
CA PHE A 158 7.57 -4.22 4.00
C PHE A 158 6.51 -3.57 4.90
N TYR A 159 5.31 -4.12 4.82
CA TYR A 159 4.17 -3.78 5.67
C TYR A 159 4.19 -4.57 6.97
N LEU A 160 3.55 -4.04 8.03
CA LEU A 160 3.32 -4.76 9.30
C LEU A 160 4.59 -5.35 9.93
N SER A 161 5.75 -4.80 9.62
CA SER A 161 7.06 -5.42 9.88
C SER A 161 7.97 -4.63 10.80
N ILE A 162 7.55 -3.48 11.32
CA ILE A 162 8.41 -2.60 12.12
C ILE A 162 9.02 -3.31 13.34
N LYS A 163 8.26 -4.17 14.01
CA LYS A 163 8.72 -4.95 15.17
C LYS A 163 9.66 -6.11 14.79
N LEU A 164 9.83 -6.37 13.51
CA LEU A 164 10.65 -7.45 12.95
C LEU A 164 11.85 -6.91 12.16
N ILE A 165 12.18 -5.63 12.35
CA ILE A 165 13.27 -4.97 11.63
C ILE A 165 14.64 -5.61 11.89
N ASP A 166 14.87 -6.12 13.10
CA ASP A 166 16.09 -6.86 13.44
C ASP A 166 16.18 -8.20 12.70
N LYS A 167 15.05 -8.87 12.46
CA LYS A 167 15.00 -10.09 11.64
C LYS A 167 15.34 -9.73 10.18
N LEU A 168 14.80 -8.63 9.65
CA LEU A 168 15.15 -8.12 8.32
C LEU A 168 16.65 -7.87 8.21
N LYS A 169 17.24 -7.13 9.16
CA LYS A 169 18.68 -6.84 9.25
C LYS A 169 19.51 -8.12 9.22
N LYS A 170 19.22 -9.06 10.12
CA LYS A 170 19.93 -10.33 10.23
C LYS A 170 19.88 -11.14 8.94
N THR A 171 18.69 -11.24 8.33
CA THR A 171 18.51 -11.99 7.08
C THR A 171 19.25 -11.32 5.92
N ALA A 172 19.19 -9.99 5.82
CA ALA A 172 19.95 -9.25 4.81
C ALA A 172 21.45 -9.50 4.91
N TYR A 173 22.02 -9.49 6.12
CA TYR A 173 23.44 -9.80 6.33
C TYR A 173 23.81 -11.23 5.94
N ASN A 174 22.99 -12.21 6.30
CA ASN A 174 23.22 -13.61 5.91
C ASN A 174 23.24 -13.82 4.40
N LEU A 175 22.52 -12.98 3.66
CA LEU A 175 22.50 -12.97 2.20
C LEU A 175 23.57 -12.07 1.56
N GLY A 176 24.43 -11.45 2.38
CA GLY A 176 25.55 -10.63 1.91
C GLY A 176 25.13 -9.25 1.40
N TYR A 177 24.06 -8.66 1.94
CA TYR A 177 23.80 -7.23 1.79
C TYR A 177 24.85 -6.45 2.56
N LYS A 178 25.26 -5.29 2.02
CA LYS A 178 26.23 -4.41 2.66
C LYS A 178 25.57 -3.68 3.82
N LYS A 179 26.36 -3.30 4.83
CA LYS A 179 25.87 -2.51 5.98
C LYS A 179 25.26 -1.17 5.56
N GLU A 180 25.82 -0.59 4.53
CA GLU A 180 25.45 0.70 3.94
C GLU A 180 24.19 0.62 3.06
N THR A 181 23.65 -0.60 2.80
CA THR A 181 22.43 -0.74 1.99
C THR A 181 21.31 0.11 2.58
N PRO A 182 20.72 1.03 1.79
CA PRO A 182 19.74 1.98 2.28
C PRO A 182 18.49 1.29 2.83
N CYS A 183 18.04 1.75 3.99
CA CYS A 183 16.82 1.29 4.64
C CYS A 183 16.13 2.48 5.31
N PHE A 184 14.96 2.86 4.83
CA PHE A 184 14.18 3.97 5.37
C PHE A 184 12.90 3.45 6.00
N VAL A 185 12.41 4.17 7.00
CA VAL A 185 11.12 3.87 7.62
C VAL A 185 10.26 5.11 7.58
N VAL A 186 9.03 4.97 7.10
CA VAL A 186 8.02 6.02 7.12
C VAL A 186 6.94 5.61 8.10
N GLU A 187 6.88 6.33 9.22
CA GLU A 187 5.85 6.18 10.24
C GLU A 187 4.66 7.03 9.85
N ARG A 188 3.46 6.43 9.83
CA ARG A 188 2.19 7.10 9.52
C ARG A 188 2.23 7.89 8.20
N ALA A 189 2.65 7.22 7.11
CA ALA A 189 2.74 7.82 5.77
C ALA A 189 1.47 8.60 5.39
N SER A 190 1.63 9.85 4.97
CA SER A 190 0.60 10.85 4.64
C SER A 190 -0.28 11.36 5.80
N TRP A 191 -0.06 10.93 7.01
CA TRP A 191 -0.75 11.50 8.17
C TRP A 191 -0.14 12.86 8.56
N PRO A 192 -0.87 13.74 9.28
CA PRO A 192 -0.32 15.03 9.72
C PRO A 192 0.93 14.92 10.62
N ASP A 193 1.10 13.81 11.31
CA ASP A 193 2.22 13.50 12.18
C ASP A 193 3.19 12.49 11.55
N GLU A 194 3.23 12.39 10.21
CA GLU A 194 4.20 11.58 9.48
C GLU A 194 5.64 11.86 9.92
N LYS A 195 6.42 10.79 10.08
CA LYS A 195 7.87 10.89 10.33
C LYS A 195 8.65 9.97 9.40
N ILE A 196 9.74 10.49 8.86
CA ILE A 196 10.64 9.77 7.97
C ILE A 196 11.98 9.56 8.65
N TYR A 197 12.37 8.30 8.82
CA TYR A 197 13.65 7.89 9.36
C TYR A 197 14.53 7.36 8.23
N LYS A 198 15.59 8.09 7.91
CA LYS A 198 16.56 7.70 6.88
C LYS A 198 17.78 7.04 7.52
N GLY A 199 18.19 5.92 6.97
CA GLY A 199 19.32 5.15 7.46
C GLY A 199 19.77 4.05 6.50
N THR A 200 20.53 3.15 7.04
CA THR A 200 21.03 1.94 6.38
C THR A 200 20.49 0.71 7.12
N ILE A 201 20.65 -0.46 6.55
CA ILE A 201 20.25 -1.69 7.22
C ILE A 201 21.01 -1.90 8.55
N ASP A 202 22.16 -1.24 8.71
CA ASP A 202 22.95 -1.33 9.95
C ASP A 202 22.36 -0.51 11.09
N ASP A 203 21.95 0.73 10.85
CA ASP A 203 21.58 1.70 11.89
C ASP A 203 20.08 1.95 12.05
N ILE A 204 19.26 1.55 11.07
CA ILE A 204 17.84 1.91 11.05
C ILE A 204 17.08 1.32 12.25
N ALA A 205 17.41 0.11 12.70
CA ALA A 205 16.70 -0.55 13.80
C ALA A 205 16.77 0.27 15.11
N GLU A 206 17.92 0.87 15.40
CA GLU A 206 18.11 1.72 16.58
C GLU A 206 17.28 3.00 16.48
N LYS A 207 17.30 3.64 15.29
CA LYS A 207 16.55 4.88 15.01
C LYS A 207 15.04 4.72 15.20
N VAL A 208 14.49 3.53 14.95
CA VAL A 208 13.05 3.27 14.97
C VAL A 208 12.59 2.38 16.12
N ALA A 209 13.45 2.06 17.06
CA ALA A 209 13.14 1.16 18.20
C ALA A 209 11.93 1.61 19.05
N HIS A 210 11.65 2.91 19.06
CA HIS A 210 10.52 3.52 19.77
C HIS A 210 9.18 3.35 19.07
N ILE A 211 9.15 3.00 17.76
CA ILE A 211 7.92 2.90 16.98
C ILE A 211 7.15 1.64 17.37
N LYS A 212 5.91 1.82 17.83
CA LYS A 212 5.00 0.72 18.20
C LYS A 212 3.83 0.59 17.24
N GLY A 213 3.63 1.58 16.40
CA GLY A 213 2.45 1.77 15.57
C GLY A 213 2.66 1.40 14.09
N VAL A 214 1.97 2.14 13.24
CA VAL A 214 1.93 1.94 11.80
C VAL A 214 3.17 2.54 11.15
N ALA A 215 3.97 1.70 10.52
CA ALA A 215 5.13 2.14 9.76
C ALA A 215 5.38 1.21 8.57
N LEU A 216 5.91 1.79 7.50
CA LEU A 216 6.38 1.08 6.31
C LEU A 216 7.91 1.07 6.32
N ILE A 217 8.51 -0.10 6.07
CA ILE A 217 9.95 -0.22 5.85
C ILE A 217 10.20 -0.24 4.35
N MET A 218 11.05 0.65 3.87
CA MET A 218 11.55 0.71 2.51
C MET A 218 13.02 0.27 2.50
N PHE A 219 13.39 -0.65 1.63
CA PHE A 219 14.72 -1.24 1.63
C PHE A 219 15.24 -1.44 0.22
N GLY A 220 16.48 -1.04 -0.05
CA GLY A 220 17.18 -1.21 -1.32
C GLY A 220 17.81 0.06 -1.87
N GLU A 221 18.60 -0.11 -2.94
CA GLU A 221 19.43 0.94 -3.54
C GLU A 221 18.62 2.11 -4.14
N PHE A 222 17.37 1.88 -4.53
CA PHE A 222 16.48 2.91 -5.07
C PHE A 222 16.27 4.12 -4.13
N LEU A 223 16.57 3.96 -2.84
CA LEU A 223 16.36 5.01 -1.83
C LEU A 223 17.38 6.16 -1.92
N THR A 224 18.54 5.91 -2.49
CA THR A 224 19.63 6.87 -2.55
C THR A 224 20.28 7.00 -3.92
N GLN A 225 20.03 6.05 -4.82
CA GLN A 225 20.62 6.09 -6.16
C GLN A 225 19.76 6.88 -7.12
N GLN A 226 20.43 7.64 -7.97
CA GLN A 226 19.83 8.33 -9.10
C GLN A 226 19.85 7.42 -10.33
N ALA A 227 18.95 7.66 -11.28
CA ALA A 227 18.94 6.97 -12.54
C ALA A 227 20.31 7.09 -13.23
N THR A 228 20.99 5.97 -13.40
CA THR A 228 22.30 5.90 -14.08
C THR A 228 22.17 5.79 -15.60
N VAL A 229 20.97 5.49 -16.06
CA VAL A 229 20.62 5.31 -17.48
C VAL A 229 19.38 6.14 -17.78
N GLU A 230 19.43 6.94 -18.84
CA GLU A 230 18.22 7.63 -19.33
C GLU A 230 17.18 6.58 -19.78
N SER A 231 15.92 6.82 -19.42
CA SER A 231 14.83 6.01 -19.96
C SER A 231 14.86 6.07 -21.49
N HIS A 232 14.96 4.92 -22.14
CA HIS A 232 14.95 4.82 -23.60
C HIS A 232 13.74 5.54 -24.23
N LEU A 233 12.65 5.65 -23.49
CA LEU A 233 11.42 6.34 -23.92
C LEU A 233 11.66 7.83 -24.22
N TYR A 234 12.58 8.49 -23.50
CA TYR A 234 12.90 9.92 -23.64
C TYR A 234 14.21 10.17 -24.41
N ALA A 235 14.99 9.12 -24.73
CA ALA A 235 16.20 9.25 -25.52
C ALA A 235 15.88 9.78 -26.92
N LYS A 236 16.59 10.84 -27.38
CA LYS A 236 16.36 11.46 -28.70
C LYS A 236 16.36 10.45 -29.83
N LYS A 237 17.19 9.40 -29.73
CA LYS A 237 17.28 8.31 -30.73
C LYS A 237 15.99 7.51 -30.85
N TYR A 238 15.28 7.24 -29.73
CA TYR A 238 14.04 6.46 -29.73
C TYR A 238 12.87 7.22 -30.34
N LYS A 239 12.81 8.55 -30.13
CA LYS A 239 11.81 9.41 -30.79
C LYS A 239 11.95 9.40 -32.31
N GLN A 240 13.20 9.44 -32.82
CA GLN A 240 13.48 9.40 -34.25
C GLN A 240 13.14 8.05 -34.91
N GLU A 241 13.31 6.94 -34.20
CA GLU A 241 12.94 5.60 -34.67
C GLU A 241 11.41 5.39 -34.64
N GLY A 242 10.73 5.90 -33.64
CA GLY A 242 9.27 5.89 -33.54
C GLY A 242 8.60 6.69 -34.66
N GLU A 243 9.10 7.89 -34.97
CA GLU A 243 8.62 8.71 -36.07
C GLU A 243 8.87 8.09 -37.47
N LYS A 244 9.97 7.36 -37.63
CA LYS A 244 10.25 6.60 -38.86
C LYS A 244 9.31 5.41 -39.07
N LYS A 245 8.98 4.71 -37.95
CA LYS A 245 8.03 3.58 -38.01
C LYS A 245 6.59 4.04 -38.26
N SER A 246 6.13 5.14 -37.66
CA SER A 246 4.80 5.65 -37.90
C SER A 246 4.64 6.12 -39.37
N LYS A 247 5.63 6.84 -39.94
CA LYS A 247 5.64 7.27 -41.34
C LYS A 247 5.73 6.11 -42.34
N SER A 248 6.15 4.91 -41.94
CA SER A 248 6.16 3.73 -42.81
C SER A 248 4.83 2.96 -42.79
N LEU A 249 4.04 3.10 -41.73
CA LEU A 249 2.70 2.51 -41.60
C LEU A 249 1.63 3.34 -42.33
N ASP A 250 1.81 4.65 -42.42
CA ASP A 250 0.89 5.55 -43.16
C ASP A 250 1.09 5.50 -44.72
N LYS A 251 2.01 4.68 -45.21
CA LYS A 251 2.33 4.52 -46.65
C LYS A 251 1.96 3.13 -47.19
N GLN A 252 1.29 2.29 -46.45
CA GLN A 252 0.67 1.05 -46.86
C GLN A 252 -0.87 1.16 -46.83
#